data_ccaa1ddbc67b54eac65350d2d3b7871a
#
_entry.id   ccaa1ddbc67b54eac65350d2d3b7871a
#
_cell.length_a   1.000
_cell.length_b   1.000
_cell.length_c   1.000
_cell.angle_alpha   90.00
_cell.angle_beta   90.00
_cell.angle_gamma   90.00
#
_symmetry.space_group_name_H-M   'P 1'
#
loop_
_entity.id
_entity.type
_entity.pdbx_description
1 polymer ?
#
loop_
_entity_poly.entity_id
_entity_poly.type
_entity_poly.pdbx_seq_one_letter_code
_entity_poly.pdbx_strand_id
1 'polypeptide(L)'
;MARITIEDLKSFLWSAAEDLRGQIDAAGYKEYIFPLLFFKRISDVYDEQYAEYVAEGGEEYAKMQSEELAIRIPDGQHWQDVREVTENVGQRLVEAFIAIEQANPPREADGRLVGGLDGIFGPKDGWTNKNKMPDHIITSIIENFSKYNLSLANCPADEMGQAYEYLVGKFADDAGNTAQEFYTNRTVVELMAEILQPQPNEAIYDPTCGSGGMLIKSLDYLRNHGKEWKSVQVFGQEINGLTSSIARMNLYLNGVEDFSIACGDTLRFPAFVDGSRLRTFDMVLANPPYSIKEWDRSSFEHDKWGRNFLGTPPQGRADYAFFQHIIASMNDKTGRCAILFPHGVLFRDEEKIMREKLIEMDILDCIIGIGANLFYNASMEACIIVCRKNKPEHRKGRVLFIDAKNEVSRKDNVSFLEPEHIDKIAKACERFEDVDKFAKVVSIEDIRANRNLLSVQTYIDSSDDDADIVDIPTALHGWNESAQALSANVDSLSKLF
;
A
#
# COMPACT_ATOMS: atom_id res chain seq x y z
N MET A 1 22.64 -25.75 -3.17
CA MET A 1 22.67 -24.76 -4.28
C MET A 1 23.23 -23.46 -3.74
N ALA A 2 23.79 -22.59 -4.59
CA ALA A 2 24.23 -21.26 -4.11
C ALA A 2 23.02 -20.42 -3.76
N ARG A 3 23.11 -19.63 -2.68
CA ARG A 3 22.09 -18.66 -2.27
C ARG A 3 21.84 -17.67 -3.43
N ILE A 4 20.58 -17.43 -3.78
CA ILE A 4 20.23 -16.46 -4.80
C ILE A 4 20.39 -15.04 -4.24
N THR A 5 20.99 -14.13 -5.04
CA THR A 5 21.03 -12.70 -4.64
C THR A 5 19.69 -12.04 -4.94
N ILE A 6 19.39 -10.95 -4.24
CA ILE A 6 18.13 -10.21 -4.47
C ILE A 6 18.00 -9.67 -5.89
N GLU A 7 19.11 -9.24 -6.49
CA GLU A 7 19.12 -8.74 -7.88
C GLU A 7 18.90 -9.87 -8.89
N ASP A 8 19.50 -11.05 -8.65
CA ASP A 8 19.26 -12.24 -9.47
C ASP A 8 17.80 -12.70 -9.33
N LEU A 9 17.26 -12.65 -8.10
CA LEU A 9 15.86 -12.98 -7.83
C LEU A 9 14.90 -12.05 -8.56
N LYS A 10 15.09 -10.74 -8.48
CA LYS A 10 14.29 -9.74 -9.22
C LYS A 10 14.35 -9.97 -10.73
N SER A 11 15.54 -10.17 -11.28
CA SER A 11 15.76 -10.43 -12.71
C SER A 11 15.08 -11.73 -13.14
N PHE A 12 15.22 -12.77 -12.35
CA PHE A 12 14.61 -14.07 -12.56
C PHE A 12 13.07 -13.99 -12.59
N LEU A 13 12.47 -13.35 -11.58
CA LEU A 13 11.02 -13.19 -11.48
C LEU A 13 10.45 -12.38 -12.65
N TRP A 14 11.18 -11.35 -13.09
CA TRP A 14 10.80 -10.59 -14.26
C TRP A 14 10.89 -11.41 -15.56
N SER A 15 11.94 -12.23 -15.71
CA SER A 15 12.09 -13.09 -16.88
C SER A 15 10.95 -14.11 -17.02
N ALA A 16 10.42 -14.60 -15.89
CA ALA A 16 9.27 -15.50 -15.90
C ALA A 16 7.98 -14.80 -16.40
N ALA A 17 7.84 -13.51 -16.11
CA ALA A 17 6.72 -12.71 -16.66
C ALA A 17 6.85 -12.48 -18.16
N GLU A 18 8.07 -12.41 -18.70
CA GLU A 18 8.31 -12.25 -20.14
C GLU A 18 7.90 -13.48 -20.96
N ASP A 19 7.85 -14.67 -20.36
CA ASP A 19 7.31 -15.87 -21.02
C ASP A 19 5.83 -15.72 -21.42
N LEU A 20 5.10 -14.80 -20.79
CA LEU A 20 3.71 -14.47 -21.15
C LEU A 20 3.58 -13.43 -22.28
N ARG A 21 4.70 -12.83 -22.70
CA ARG A 21 4.68 -11.78 -23.72
C ARG A 21 4.12 -12.28 -25.06
N GLY A 22 3.14 -11.56 -25.57
CA GLY A 22 2.47 -11.90 -26.83
C GLY A 22 1.30 -12.90 -26.70
N GLN A 23 1.09 -13.50 -25.54
CA GLN A 23 -0.07 -14.36 -25.25
C GLN A 23 -1.12 -13.64 -24.42
N ILE A 24 -0.67 -12.81 -23.48
CA ILE A 24 -1.51 -12.07 -22.54
C ILE A 24 -1.03 -10.63 -22.50
N ASP A 25 -1.93 -9.68 -22.27
CA ASP A 25 -1.58 -8.28 -22.05
C ASP A 25 -0.80 -8.13 -20.74
N ALA A 26 0.14 -7.19 -20.68
CA ALA A 26 0.99 -6.96 -19.52
C ALA A 26 0.19 -6.78 -18.22
N ALA A 27 -0.97 -6.12 -18.27
CA ALA A 27 -1.89 -5.98 -17.13
C ALA A 27 -2.40 -7.33 -16.59
N GLY A 28 -2.45 -8.37 -17.43
CA GLY A 28 -2.89 -9.71 -17.05
C GLY A 28 -1.78 -10.61 -16.49
N TYR A 29 -0.50 -10.25 -16.59
CA TYR A 29 0.61 -11.10 -16.11
C TYR A 29 0.47 -11.44 -14.63
N LYS A 30 0.01 -10.49 -13.83
CA LYS A 30 -0.19 -10.65 -12.39
C LYS A 30 -1.11 -11.82 -12.03
N GLU A 31 -2.11 -12.13 -12.87
CA GLU A 31 -3.07 -13.22 -12.64
C GLU A 31 -2.41 -14.62 -12.68
N TYR A 32 -1.26 -14.75 -13.33
CA TYR A 32 -0.55 -16.00 -13.53
C TYR A 32 0.76 -16.05 -12.74
N ILE A 33 1.53 -14.99 -12.74
CA ILE A 33 2.86 -14.97 -12.13
C ILE A 33 2.79 -15.05 -10.61
N PHE A 34 1.91 -14.27 -9.95
CA PHE A 34 1.82 -14.28 -8.49
C PHE A 34 1.34 -15.61 -7.91
N PRO A 35 0.28 -16.26 -8.44
CA PRO A 35 -0.11 -17.58 -7.96
C PRO A 35 0.98 -18.63 -8.13
N LEU A 36 1.70 -18.66 -9.27
CA LEU A 36 2.79 -19.59 -9.49
C LEU A 36 3.99 -19.33 -8.57
N LEU A 37 4.36 -18.07 -8.41
CA LEU A 37 5.43 -17.69 -7.50
C LEU A 37 5.11 -18.10 -6.06
N PHE A 38 3.89 -17.83 -5.62
CA PHE A 38 3.44 -18.21 -4.28
C PHE A 38 3.43 -19.74 -4.12
N PHE A 39 2.86 -20.47 -5.08
CA PHE A 39 2.86 -21.93 -5.08
C PHE A 39 4.27 -22.52 -5.03
N LYS A 40 5.18 -22.02 -5.88
CA LYS A 40 6.60 -22.44 -5.88
C LYS A 40 7.24 -22.20 -4.52
N ARG A 41 7.06 -21.01 -3.95
CA ARG A 41 7.64 -20.65 -2.65
C ARG A 41 7.13 -21.52 -1.51
N ILE A 42 5.81 -21.69 -1.38
CA ILE A 42 5.25 -22.49 -0.28
C ILE A 42 5.63 -23.97 -0.41
N SER A 43 5.72 -24.48 -1.65
CA SER A 43 6.16 -25.86 -1.91
C SER A 43 7.63 -26.04 -1.50
N ASP A 44 8.53 -25.17 -1.93
CA ASP A 44 9.95 -25.27 -1.58
C ASP A 44 10.21 -25.11 -0.07
N VAL A 45 9.45 -24.26 0.61
CA VAL A 45 9.57 -24.08 2.07
C VAL A 45 9.04 -25.29 2.81
N TYR A 46 7.91 -25.84 2.38
CA TYR A 46 7.36 -27.07 2.97
C TYR A 46 8.33 -28.24 2.82
N ASP A 47 8.85 -28.45 1.60
CA ASP A 47 9.78 -29.55 1.31
C ASP A 47 11.09 -29.44 2.12
N GLU A 48 11.60 -28.21 2.33
CA GLU A 48 12.76 -27.94 3.19
C GLU A 48 12.46 -28.32 4.65
N GLN A 49 11.37 -27.83 5.22
CA GLN A 49 10.98 -28.09 6.61
C GLN A 49 10.67 -29.57 6.85
N TYR A 50 9.99 -30.22 5.90
CA TYR A 50 9.72 -31.65 5.95
C TYR A 50 11.02 -32.46 5.96
N ALA A 51 11.98 -32.12 5.10
CA ALA A 51 13.29 -32.77 5.06
C ALA A 51 14.10 -32.58 6.36
N GLU A 52 13.98 -31.41 7.01
CA GLU A 52 14.59 -31.18 8.33
C GLU A 52 13.96 -32.12 9.38
N TYR A 53 12.63 -32.26 9.43
CA TYR A 53 11.96 -33.17 10.35
C TYR A 53 12.29 -34.62 10.09
N VAL A 54 12.44 -35.04 8.82
CA VAL A 54 12.93 -36.40 8.49
C VAL A 54 14.34 -36.62 9.05
N ALA A 55 15.22 -35.62 8.92
CA ALA A 55 16.58 -35.72 9.46
C ALA A 55 16.62 -35.77 11.00
N GLU A 56 15.66 -35.13 11.68
CA GLU A 56 15.56 -35.11 13.15
C GLU A 56 14.97 -36.40 13.72
N GLY A 57 13.89 -36.95 13.14
CA GLY A 57 13.12 -38.03 13.75
C GLY A 57 12.59 -39.09 12.79
N GLY A 58 12.92 -39.00 11.50
CA GLY A 58 12.45 -39.94 10.47
C GLY A 58 11.06 -39.59 9.93
N GLU A 59 10.59 -40.37 8.95
CA GLU A 59 9.38 -40.12 8.17
C GLU A 59 8.09 -39.97 9.01
N GLU A 60 7.91 -40.81 10.04
CA GLU A 60 6.72 -40.74 10.88
C GLU A 60 6.69 -39.46 11.75
N TYR A 61 7.85 -39.05 12.24
CA TYR A 61 8.01 -37.81 12.96
C TYR A 61 7.73 -36.61 12.04
N ALA A 62 8.28 -36.61 10.84
CA ALA A 62 8.07 -35.55 9.86
C ALA A 62 6.59 -35.42 9.49
N LYS A 63 5.86 -36.51 9.26
CA LYS A 63 4.41 -36.45 9.00
C LYS A 63 3.64 -35.81 10.14
N MET A 64 3.96 -36.16 11.39
CA MET A 64 3.30 -35.57 12.55
C MET A 64 3.60 -34.08 12.68
N GLN A 65 4.85 -33.68 12.51
CA GLN A 65 5.25 -32.25 12.61
C GLN A 65 4.74 -31.41 11.45
N SER A 66 4.63 -31.99 10.25
CA SER A 66 4.14 -31.25 9.08
C SER A 66 2.66 -30.83 9.18
N GLU A 67 1.88 -31.47 10.04
CA GLU A 67 0.50 -31.06 10.34
C GLU A 67 0.42 -29.74 11.11
N GLU A 68 1.49 -29.36 11.80
CA GLU A 68 1.59 -28.11 12.58
C GLU A 68 2.24 -26.96 11.79
N LEU A 69 2.66 -27.21 10.53
CA LEU A 69 3.23 -26.16 9.69
C LEU A 69 2.20 -25.05 9.39
N ALA A 70 2.69 -23.83 9.25
CA ALA A 70 1.87 -22.66 8.93
C ALA A 70 1.07 -22.83 7.63
N ILE A 71 1.66 -23.51 6.65
CA ILE A 71 1.01 -23.90 5.40
C ILE A 71 1.25 -25.40 5.16
N ARG A 72 0.15 -26.11 4.93
CA ARG A 72 0.18 -27.56 4.61
C ARG A 72 -0.01 -27.77 3.12
N ILE A 73 0.78 -28.66 2.54
CA ILE A 73 0.64 -29.10 1.16
C ILE A 73 0.29 -30.58 1.17
N PRO A 74 -0.87 -30.98 0.65
CA PRO A 74 -1.26 -32.39 0.59
C PRO A 74 -0.31 -33.19 -0.31
N ASP A 75 -0.14 -34.49 0.02
CA ASP A 75 0.65 -35.42 -0.79
C ASP A 75 0.21 -35.37 -2.25
N GLY A 76 1.19 -35.38 -3.16
CA GLY A 76 0.96 -35.33 -4.59
C GLY A 76 0.52 -33.94 -5.09
N GLN A 77 0.56 -32.86 -4.28
CA GLN A 77 0.17 -31.50 -4.69
C GLN A 77 1.36 -30.53 -4.61
N HIS A 78 2.58 -31.03 -4.55
CA HIS A 78 3.79 -30.25 -4.50
C HIS A 78 4.16 -29.69 -5.89
N TRP A 79 5.07 -28.74 -5.91
CA TRP A 79 5.57 -28.17 -7.17
C TRP A 79 6.10 -29.22 -8.15
N GLN A 80 6.86 -30.20 -7.64
CA GLN A 80 7.43 -31.25 -8.47
C GLN A 80 6.36 -32.16 -9.08
N ASP A 81 5.29 -32.46 -8.35
CA ASP A 81 4.19 -33.30 -8.86
C ASP A 81 3.46 -32.65 -10.05
N VAL A 82 3.35 -31.31 -10.02
CA VAL A 82 2.76 -30.55 -11.13
C VAL A 82 3.73 -30.45 -12.30
N ARG A 83 5.02 -30.23 -12.02
CA ARG A 83 6.08 -30.10 -13.03
C ARG A 83 6.23 -31.35 -13.90
N GLU A 84 6.02 -32.54 -13.34
CA GLU A 84 6.15 -33.82 -14.05
C GLU A 84 5.03 -34.09 -15.05
N VAL A 85 3.95 -33.30 -15.00
CA VAL A 85 2.82 -33.46 -15.92
C VAL A 85 3.08 -32.75 -17.25
N THR A 86 2.86 -33.45 -18.37
CA THR A 86 3.13 -32.98 -19.72
C THR A 86 1.87 -32.60 -20.51
N GLU A 87 0.69 -33.03 -20.07
CA GLU A 87 -0.59 -32.75 -20.71
C GLU A 87 -1.61 -32.26 -19.69
N ASN A 88 -2.48 -31.33 -20.09
CA ASN A 88 -3.49 -30.73 -19.21
C ASN A 88 -2.86 -30.06 -17.97
N VAL A 89 -1.69 -29.44 -18.11
CA VAL A 89 -0.90 -28.83 -17.05
C VAL A 89 -1.72 -27.80 -16.27
N GLY A 90 -2.50 -26.96 -16.99
CA GLY A 90 -3.37 -25.98 -16.36
C GLY A 90 -4.45 -26.59 -15.48
N GLN A 91 -5.05 -27.72 -15.88
CA GLN A 91 -6.01 -28.46 -15.06
C GLN A 91 -5.33 -29.01 -13.80
N ARG A 92 -4.13 -29.56 -13.96
CA ARG A 92 -3.33 -30.11 -12.83
C ARG A 92 -2.95 -29.04 -11.81
N LEU A 93 -2.57 -27.85 -12.28
CA LEU A 93 -2.34 -26.67 -11.42
C LEU A 93 -3.58 -26.31 -10.60
N VAL A 94 -4.74 -26.21 -11.26
CA VAL A 94 -6.00 -25.89 -10.59
C VAL A 94 -6.35 -26.93 -9.52
N GLU A 95 -6.13 -28.20 -9.77
CA GLU A 95 -6.31 -29.28 -8.78
C GLU A 95 -5.41 -29.08 -7.56
N ALA A 96 -4.12 -28.75 -7.78
CA ALA A 96 -3.18 -28.47 -6.71
C ALA A 96 -3.61 -27.22 -5.90
N PHE A 97 -3.99 -26.15 -6.56
CA PHE A 97 -4.45 -24.91 -5.91
C PHE A 97 -5.67 -25.15 -5.02
N ILE A 98 -6.68 -25.87 -5.53
CA ILE A 98 -7.88 -26.22 -4.77
C ILE A 98 -7.53 -27.09 -3.56
N ALA A 99 -6.69 -28.09 -3.73
CA ALA A 99 -6.29 -28.99 -2.65
C ALA A 99 -5.52 -28.25 -1.54
N ILE A 100 -4.61 -27.33 -1.92
CA ILE A 100 -3.85 -26.51 -0.98
C ILE A 100 -4.78 -25.53 -0.24
N GLU A 101 -5.70 -24.87 -0.95
CA GLU A 101 -6.68 -23.97 -0.31
C GLU A 101 -7.53 -24.72 0.72
N GLN A 102 -8.03 -25.92 0.37
CA GLN A 102 -8.85 -26.74 1.26
C GLN A 102 -8.09 -27.27 2.49
N ALA A 103 -6.80 -27.54 2.34
CA ALA A 103 -5.94 -28.00 3.44
C ALA A 103 -5.58 -26.86 4.43
N ASN A 104 -5.76 -25.60 4.03
CA ASN A 104 -5.38 -24.43 4.81
C ASN A 104 -6.55 -23.46 5.02
N PRO A 105 -7.62 -23.87 5.71
CA PRO A 105 -8.72 -22.97 6.03
C PRO A 105 -8.26 -21.86 7.00
N PRO A 106 -8.96 -20.71 7.05
CA PRO A 106 -8.72 -19.70 8.06
C PRO A 106 -8.87 -20.32 9.47
N ARG A 107 -8.02 -19.89 10.39
CA ARG A 107 -8.07 -20.30 11.80
C ARG A 107 -8.87 -19.29 12.61
N GLU A 108 -9.61 -19.73 13.61
CA GLU A 108 -10.24 -18.86 14.57
C GLU A 108 -9.24 -18.50 15.68
N ALA A 109 -8.97 -17.21 15.86
CA ALA A 109 -8.15 -16.69 16.94
C ALA A 109 -8.80 -15.42 17.49
N ASP A 110 -9.00 -15.36 18.81
CA ASP A 110 -9.63 -14.21 19.50
C ASP A 110 -10.97 -13.77 18.90
N GLY A 111 -11.80 -14.74 18.44
CA GLY A 111 -13.10 -14.49 17.84
C GLY A 111 -13.04 -13.91 16.41
N ARG A 112 -11.92 -14.03 15.73
CA ARG A 112 -11.71 -13.59 14.34
C ARG A 112 -11.12 -14.71 13.48
N LEU A 113 -11.33 -14.62 12.18
CA LEU A 113 -10.67 -15.49 11.21
C LEU A 113 -9.31 -14.90 10.85
N VAL A 114 -8.27 -15.72 10.97
CA VAL A 114 -6.86 -15.35 10.77
C VAL A 114 -6.22 -16.24 9.73
N GLY A 115 -5.43 -15.63 8.86
CA GLY A 115 -4.71 -16.34 7.82
C GLY A 115 -5.65 -17.08 6.85
N GLY A 116 -5.28 -18.32 6.50
CA GLY A 116 -6.01 -19.15 5.55
C GLY A 116 -5.68 -18.86 4.09
N LEU A 117 -5.82 -19.88 3.25
CA LEU A 117 -5.49 -19.77 1.82
C LEU A 117 -6.73 -19.77 0.90
N ASP A 118 -7.94 -19.74 1.45
CA ASP A 118 -9.18 -19.75 0.66
C ASP A 118 -9.18 -18.66 -0.41
N GLY A 119 -9.29 -19.06 -1.69
CA GLY A 119 -9.26 -18.17 -2.84
C GLY A 119 -7.95 -17.41 -3.09
N ILE A 120 -6.83 -17.79 -2.44
CA ILE A 120 -5.55 -17.06 -2.56
C ILE A 120 -4.95 -17.14 -3.96
N PHE A 121 -5.15 -18.25 -4.67
CA PHE A 121 -4.66 -18.42 -6.03
C PHE A 121 -5.51 -17.69 -7.09
N GLY A 122 -6.53 -16.93 -6.66
CA GLY A 122 -7.38 -16.15 -7.55
C GLY A 122 -8.29 -16.98 -8.44
N PRO A 123 -8.79 -16.40 -9.56
CA PRO A 123 -9.64 -17.09 -10.53
C PRO A 123 -8.89 -18.25 -11.21
N LYS A 124 -9.55 -19.39 -11.34
CA LYS A 124 -8.93 -20.63 -11.82
C LYS A 124 -9.26 -20.98 -13.28
N ASP A 125 -10.32 -20.39 -13.83
CA ASP A 125 -10.82 -20.63 -15.20
C ASP A 125 -9.82 -20.18 -16.28
N GLY A 126 -9.00 -19.20 -16.01
CA GLY A 126 -7.93 -18.76 -16.92
C GLY A 126 -6.89 -19.85 -17.21
N TRP A 127 -6.56 -20.69 -16.23
CA TRP A 127 -5.55 -21.75 -16.32
C TRP A 127 -6.01 -22.93 -17.19
N THR A 128 -7.29 -23.22 -17.22
CA THR A 128 -7.87 -24.35 -17.98
C THR A 128 -8.24 -23.96 -19.40
N ASN A 129 -8.23 -22.68 -19.75
CA ASN A 129 -8.53 -22.18 -21.08
C ASN A 129 -7.31 -22.29 -21.99
N LYS A 130 -7.20 -23.40 -22.75
CA LYS A 130 -6.06 -23.68 -23.63
C LYS A 130 -5.88 -22.66 -24.77
N ASN A 131 -6.90 -21.88 -25.13
CA ASN A 131 -6.78 -20.80 -26.11
C ASN A 131 -6.06 -19.57 -25.53
N LYS A 132 -6.25 -19.31 -24.24
CA LYS A 132 -5.62 -18.19 -23.52
C LYS A 132 -4.26 -18.62 -22.91
N MET A 133 -4.21 -19.84 -22.37
CA MET A 133 -3.05 -20.38 -21.66
C MET A 133 -2.77 -21.82 -22.11
N PRO A 134 -2.08 -22.03 -23.26
CA PRO A 134 -1.72 -23.36 -23.74
C PRO A 134 -0.73 -24.06 -22.80
N ASP A 135 -0.77 -25.39 -22.75
CA ASP A 135 0.09 -26.20 -21.88
C ASP A 135 1.59 -25.86 -22.03
N HIS A 136 2.08 -25.62 -23.25
CA HIS A 136 3.50 -25.33 -23.47
C HIS A 136 3.95 -23.98 -22.84
N ILE A 137 3.06 -22.99 -22.73
CA ILE A 137 3.35 -21.72 -22.04
C ILE A 137 3.41 -21.95 -20.56
N ILE A 138 2.44 -22.68 -19.97
CA ILE A 138 2.44 -23.02 -18.54
C ILE A 138 3.71 -23.80 -18.20
N THR A 139 4.06 -24.81 -19.01
CA THR A 139 5.28 -25.59 -18.83
C THR A 139 6.53 -24.72 -18.89
N SER A 140 6.61 -23.77 -19.85
CA SER A 140 7.75 -22.84 -19.93
C SER A 140 7.92 -22.04 -18.65
N ILE A 141 6.83 -21.49 -18.11
CA ILE A 141 6.86 -20.71 -16.86
C ILE A 141 7.26 -21.61 -15.68
N ILE A 142 6.68 -22.82 -15.57
CA ILE A 142 7.03 -23.78 -14.52
C ILE A 142 8.53 -24.14 -14.60
N GLU A 143 9.06 -24.42 -15.79
CA GLU A 143 10.48 -24.72 -15.98
C GLU A 143 11.36 -23.50 -15.64
N ASN A 144 10.91 -22.30 -15.97
CA ASN A 144 11.61 -21.09 -15.58
C ASN A 144 11.65 -20.96 -14.06
N PHE A 145 10.54 -21.08 -13.37
CA PHE A 145 10.49 -21.05 -11.89
C PHE A 145 11.27 -22.20 -11.23
N SER A 146 11.43 -23.33 -11.91
CA SER A 146 12.17 -24.49 -11.40
C SER A 146 13.69 -24.36 -11.43
N LYS A 147 14.22 -23.31 -12.06
CA LYS A 147 15.68 -23.06 -12.10
C LYS A 147 16.27 -22.75 -10.72
N TYR A 148 15.46 -22.22 -9.81
CA TYR A 148 15.88 -21.85 -8.47
C TYR A 148 15.01 -22.55 -7.41
N ASN A 149 15.65 -22.87 -6.29
CA ASN A 149 14.94 -23.28 -5.09
C ASN A 149 14.68 -22.04 -4.25
N LEU A 150 13.41 -21.79 -3.95
CA LEU A 150 12.93 -20.62 -3.20
C LEU A 150 12.65 -20.96 -1.72
N SER A 151 13.35 -21.93 -1.13
CA SER A 151 13.26 -22.28 0.28
C SER A 151 13.82 -21.15 1.19
N LEU A 152 13.61 -21.27 2.51
CA LEU A 152 14.09 -20.27 3.48
C LEU A 152 15.61 -20.15 3.51
N ALA A 153 16.33 -21.26 3.36
CA ALA A 153 17.79 -21.26 3.35
C ALA A 153 18.39 -20.56 2.12
N ASN A 154 17.74 -20.66 0.95
CA ASN A 154 18.23 -20.07 -0.29
C ASN A 154 17.71 -18.65 -0.53
N CYS A 155 16.52 -18.36 -0.04
CA CYS A 155 15.80 -17.10 -0.21
C CYS A 155 15.05 -16.74 1.08
N PRO A 156 15.67 -16.05 2.03
CA PRO A 156 15.00 -15.60 3.26
C PRO A 156 13.71 -14.81 2.99
N ALA A 157 12.80 -14.80 3.98
CA ALA A 157 11.47 -14.19 3.81
C ALA A 157 11.54 -12.68 3.48
N ASP A 158 12.48 -11.96 4.07
CA ASP A 158 12.70 -10.54 3.81
C ASP A 158 13.18 -10.26 2.36
N GLU A 159 14.08 -11.09 1.82
CA GLU A 159 14.54 -10.98 0.42
C GLU A 159 13.41 -11.36 -0.55
N MET A 160 12.65 -12.42 -0.23
CA MET A 160 11.49 -12.83 -1.03
C MET A 160 10.41 -11.75 -1.05
N GLY A 161 10.10 -11.16 0.10
CA GLY A 161 9.17 -10.05 0.22
C GLY A 161 9.59 -8.85 -0.61
N GLN A 162 10.86 -8.45 -0.55
CA GLN A 162 11.39 -7.33 -1.36
C GLN A 162 11.29 -7.61 -2.86
N ALA A 163 11.59 -8.83 -3.30
CA ALA A 163 11.49 -9.20 -4.71
C ALA A 163 10.04 -9.26 -5.19
N TYR A 164 9.14 -9.75 -4.35
CA TYR A 164 7.70 -9.76 -4.61
C TYR A 164 7.15 -8.34 -4.78
N GLU A 165 7.50 -7.45 -3.87
CA GLU A 165 7.09 -6.04 -3.98
C GLU A 165 7.70 -5.33 -5.20
N TYR A 166 8.92 -5.70 -5.61
CA TYR A 166 9.50 -5.21 -6.87
C TYR A 166 8.62 -5.61 -8.07
N LEU A 167 8.15 -6.87 -8.11
CA LEU A 167 7.23 -7.31 -9.17
C LEU A 167 5.89 -6.57 -9.13
N VAL A 168 5.32 -6.37 -7.94
CA VAL A 168 4.07 -5.60 -7.79
C VAL A 168 4.25 -4.20 -8.37
N GLY A 169 5.36 -3.53 -8.05
CA GLY A 169 5.70 -2.22 -8.61
C GLY A 169 5.85 -2.25 -10.14
N LYS A 170 6.59 -3.23 -10.67
CA LYS A 170 6.81 -3.39 -12.12
C LYS A 170 5.51 -3.62 -12.90
N PHE A 171 4.63 -4.48 -12.41
CA PHE A 171 3.34 -4.70 -13.05
C PHE A 171 2.40 -3.49 -12.95
N ALA A 172 2.54 -2.66 -11.94
CA ALA A 172 1.83 -1.39 -11.85
C ALA A 172 2.33 -0.39 -12.90
N ASP A 173 3.66 -0.34 -13.13
CA ASP A 173 4.28 0.53 -14.15
C ASP A 173 3.86 0.14 -15.57
N ASP A 174 3.89 -1.17 -15.90
CA ASP A 174 3.60 -1.67 -17.25
C ASP A 174 2.09 -1.62 -17.61
N ALA A 175 1.20 -1.68 -16.60
CA ALA A 175 -0.25 -1.61 -16.82
C ALA A 175 -0.75 -0.21 -17.25
N GLY A 176 0.07 0.82 -17.16
CA GLY A 176 -0.26 2.18 -17.58
C GLY A 176 -1.45 2.80 -16.82
N ASN A 177 -2.05 3.85 -17.40
CA ASN A 177 -3.13 4.65 -16.78
C ASN A 177 -4.48 3.92 -16.57
N THR A 178 -4.60 2.64 -16.91
CA THR A 178 -5.85 1.89 -16.81
C THR A 178 -6.07 1.21 -15.46
N ALA A 179 -5.03 1.05 -14.66
CA ALA A 179 -5.16 0.55 -13.30
C ALA A 179 -5.24 1.74 -12.34
N GLN A 180 -6.40 2.02 -11.78
CA GLN A 180 -6.57 2.94 -10.63
C GLN A 180 -5.93 2.39 -9.33
N GLU A 181 -5.10 1.37 -9.44
CA GLU A 181 -4.30 0.79 -8.37
C GLU A 181 -3.04 1.65 -8.21
N PHE A 182 -3.15 2.69 -7.39
CA PHE A 182 -2.00 3.51 -7.00
C PHE A 182 -1.06 2.68 -6.13
N TYR A 183 0.04 2.23 -6.71
CA TYR A 183 1.15 1.73 -5.93
C TYR A 183 1.72 2.90 -5.12
N THR A 184 1.57 2.85 -3.81
CA THR A 184 2.07 3.92 -2.93
C THR A 184 3.60 3.85 -2.88
N ASN A 185 4.25 4.99 -3.10
CA ASN A 185 5.70 5.08 -3.03
C ASN A 185 6.21 4.59 -1.67
N ARG A 186 7.14 3.64 -1.68
CA ARG A 186 7.65 2.96 -0.48
C ARG A 186 8.23 3.91 0.54
N THR A 187 8.93 4.96 0.08
CA THR A 187 9.57 5.93 0.97
C THR A 187 8.56 6.82 1.67
N VAL A 188 7.40 7.09 1.03
CA VAL A 188 6.27 7.78 1.68
C VAL A 188 5.62 6.89 2.74
N VAL A 189 5.47 5.60 2.47
CA VAL A 189 4.92 4.64 3.44
C VAL A 189 5.87 4.48 4.64
N GLU A 190 7.18 4.44 4.40
CA GLU A 190 8.20 4.43 5.44
C GLU A 190 8.11 5.67 6.32
N LEU A 191 7.98 6.86 5.71
CA LEU A 191 7.74 8.10 6.47
C LEU A 191 6.49 8.01 7.34
N MET A 192 5.37 7.48 6.81
CA MET A 192 4.13 7.32 7.58
C MET A 192 4.33 6.38 8.78
N ALA A 193 5.07 5.28 8.60
CA ALA A 193 5.39 4.35 9.69
C ALA A 193 6.32 4.99 10.75
N GLU A 194 7.34 5.76 10.32
CA GLU A 194 8.21 6.52 11.22
C GLU A 194 7.44 7.57 12.05
N ILE A 195 6.44 8.25 11.47
CA ILE A 195 5.59 9.22 12.17
C ILE A 195 4.66 8.53 13.19
N LEU A 196 4.08 7.39 12.80
CA LEU A 196 3.11 6.70 13.65
C LEU A 196 3.76 5.81 14.71
N GLN A 197 4.98 5.33 14.49
CA GLN A 197 5.77 4.53 15.42
C GLN A 197 4.99 3.32 15.98
N PRO A 198 4.69 2.31 15.15
CA PRO A 198 3.99 1.12 15.61
C PRO A 198 4.67 0.46 16.80
N GLN A 199 3.90 -0.16 17.69
CA GLN A 199 4.38 -0.81 18.89
C GLN A 199 3.99 -2.31 18.90
N PRO A 200 4.73 -3.16 19.63
CA PRO A 200 4.35 -4.55 19.86
C PRO A 200 2.93 -4.66 20.46
N ASN A 201 2.22 -5.72 20.11
CA ASN A 201 0.85 -6.03 20.54
C ASN A 201 -0.24 -5.05 20.04
N GLU A 202 0.08 -4.12 19.15
CA GLU A 202 -0.92 -3.24 18.55
C GLU A 202 -1.69 -3.96 17.41
N ALA A 203 -2.92 -3.48 17.19
CA ALA A 203 -3.71 -3.81 16.02
C ALA A 203 -3.55 -2.70 14.97
N ILE A 204 -3.04 -3.08 13.78
CA ILE A 204 -2.79 -2.18 12.65
C ILE A 204 -3.82 -2.44 11.56
N TYR A 205 -4.41 -1.40 10.99
CA TYR A 205 -5.45 -1.51 9.97
C TYR A 205 -5.17 -0.61 8.76
N ASP A 206 -5.41 -1.17 7.57
CA ASP A 206 -5.50 -0.43 6.31
C ASP A 206 -6.84 -0.72 5.62
N PRO A 207 -7.77 0.25 5.56
CA PRO A 207 -9.11 0.07 4.96
C PRO A 207 -9.11 -0.03 3.43
N THR A 208 -7.97 0.22 2.78
CA THR A 208 -7.77 0.22 1.32
C THR A 208 -6.41 -0.36 0.99
N CYS A 209 -6.14 -1.56 1.53
CA CYS A 209 -4.78 -2.06 1.71
C CYS A 209 -4.03 -2.38 0.40
N GLY A 210 -4.70 -2.40 -0.75
CA GLY A 210 -4.05 -2.74 -2.00
C GLY A 210 -3.29 -4.07 -1.89
N SER A 211 -2.02 -4.08 -2.23
CA SER A 211 -1.11 -5.24 -2.09
C SER A 211 -0.55 -5.46 -0.68
N GLY A 212 -1.01 -4.72 0.32
CA GLY A 212 -0.57 -4.85 1.72
C GLY A 212 0.76 -4.13 2.06
N GLY A 213 1.28 -3.32 1.14
CA GLY A 213 2.59 -2.68 1.31
C GLY A 213 2.70 -1.78 2.54
N MET A 214 1.64 -1.03 2.90
CA MET A 214 1.63 -0.21 4.12
C MET A 214 1.69 -1.05 5.39
N LEU A 215 0.97 -2.17 5.42
CA LEU A 215 0.95 -3.10 6.54
C LEU A 215 2.35 -3.71 6.76
N ILE A 216 3.00 -4.16 5.68
CA ILE A 216 4.34 -4.73 5.73
C ILE A 216 5.36 -3.69 6.22
N LYS A 217 5.35 -2.48 5.67
CA LYS A 217 6.26 -1.41 6.09
C LYS A 217 6.11 -1.02 7.57
N SER A 218 4.89 -1.12 8.11
CA SER A 218 4.68 -0.95 9.55
C SER A 218 5.38 -2.03 10.38
N LEU A 219 5.41 -3.27 9.90
CA LEU A 219 6.15 -4.36 10.53
C LEU A 219 7.66 -4.22 10.33
N ASP A 220 8.11 -3.75 9.15
CA ASP A 220 9.51 -3.46 8.89
C ASP A 220 10.06 -2.39 9.84
N TYR A 221 9.26 -1.36 10.16
CA TYR A 221 9.62 -0.39 11.20
C TYR A 221 10.00 -1.09 12.51
N LEU A 222 9.17 -2.01 12.99
CA LEU A 222 9.43 -2.75 14.22
C LEU A 222 10.70 -3.61 14.12
N ARG A 223 10.86 -4.33 12.99
CA ARG A 223 12.05 -5.14 12.71
C ARG A 223 13.33 -4.30 12.75
N ASN A 224 13.33 -3.17 12.05
CA ASN A 224 14.48 -2.27 11.94
C ASN A 224 14.85 -1.62 13.27
N HIS A 225 13.86 -1.45 14.17
CA HIS A 225 14.08 -0.93 15.54
C HIS A 225 14.30 -2.02 16.59
N GLY A 226 14.47 -3.29 16.18
CA GLY A 226 14.72 -4.41 17.09
C GLY A 226 13.55 -4.71 18.05
N LYS A 227 12.33 -4.33 17.66
CA LYS A 227 11.10 -4.57 18.45
C LYS A 227 10.42 -5.87 18.04
N GLU A 228 9.64 -6.46 18.95
CA GLU A 228 8.82 -7.63 18.66
C GLU A 228 7.70 -7.27 17.68
N TRP A 229 7.75 -7.82 16.46
CA TRP A 229 6.80 -7.53 15.42
C TRP A 229 5.73 -8.61 15.22
N LYS A 230 6.02 -9.88 15.64
CA LYS A 230 5.10 -11.01 15.48
C LYS A 230 3.86 -10.91 16.36
N SER A 231 3.92 -10.10 17.42
CA SER A 231 2.78 -9.85 18.31
C SER A 231 1.77 -8.84 17.75
N VAL A 232 2.07 -8.22 16.61
CA VAL A 232 1.19 -7.24 15.96
C VAL A 232 0.09 -7.97 15.20
N GLN A 233 -1.14 -7.51 15.38
CA GLN A 233 -2.30 -7.98 14.62
C GLN A 233 -2.51 -7.12 13.37
N VAL A 234 -2.53 -7.73 12.21
CA VAL A 234 -2.62 -7.02 10.93
C VAL A 234 -4.02 -7.17 10.31
N PHE A 235 -4.63 -6.05 9.94
CA PHE A 235 -5.95 -6.01 9.31
C PHE A 235 -5.90 -5.20 8.03
N GLY A 236 -6.59 -5.68 7.00
CA GLY A 236 -6.72 -4.97 5.73
C GLY A 236 -8.05 -5.24 5.06
N GLN A 237 -8.53 -4.28 4.28
CA GLN A 237 -9.66 -4.49 3.39
C GLN A 237 -9.33 -3.96 2.00
N GLU A 238 -9.67 -4.73 0.97
CA GLU A 238 -9.41 -4.40 -0.44
C GLU A 238 -10.59 -4.82 -1.30
N ILE A 239 -11.04 -3.91 -2.17
CA ILE A 239 -12.23 -4.13 -3.01
C ILE A 239 -11.96 -5.12 -4.15
N ASN A 240 -10.75 -5.12 -4.69
CA ASN A 240 -10.37 -5.98 -5.80
C ASN A 240 -9.92 -7.35 -5.30
N GLY A 241 -10.61 -8.42 -5.75
CA GLY A 241 -10.35 -9.78 -5.27
C GLY A 241 -8.93 -10.27 -5.58
N LEU A 242 -8.39 -9.97 -6.77
CA LEU A 242 -7.02 -10.33 -7.12
C LEU A 242 -5.99 -9.58 -6.26
N THR A 243 -6.19 -8.27 -6.09
CA THR A 243 -5.31 -7.43 -5.27
C THR A 243 -5.36 -7.85 -3.80
N SER A 244 -6.54 -8.24 -3.28
CA SER A 244 -6.69 -8.84 -1.95
C SER A 244 -5.90 -10.15 -1.80
N SER A 245 -5.93 -11.03 -2.83
CA SER A 245 -5.12 -12.25 -2.84
C SER A 245 -3.63 -11.92 -2.86
N ILE A 246 -3.20 -10.94 -3.66
CA ILE A 246 -1.81 -10.45 -3.69
C ILE A 246 -1.37 -9.95 -2.32
N ALA A 247 -2.22 -9.20 -1.60
CA ALA A 247 -1.93 -8.73 -0.24
C ALA A 247 -1.70 -9.89 0.73
N ARG A 248 -2.54 -10.92 0.68
CA ARG A 248 -2.41 -12.13 1.52
C ARG A 248 -1.12 -12.90 1.20
N MET A 249 -0.81 -13.10 -0.08
CA MET A 249 0.44 -13.69 -0.52
C MET A 249 1.64 -12.89 -0.01
N ASN A 250 1.58 -11.57 -0.13
CA ASN A 250 2.64 -10.66 0.29
C ASN A 250 2.91 -10.76 1.80
N LEU A 251 1.86 -10.82 2.63
CA LEU A 251 1.99 -11.02 4.06
C LEU A 251 2.65 -12.36 4.40
N TYR A 252 2.17 -13.47 3.80
CA TYR A 252 2.79 -14.78 3.99
C TYR A 252 4.26 -14.81 3.56
N LEU A 253 4.59 -14.24 2.40
CA LEU A 253 5.96 -14.19 1.89
C LEU A 253 6.91 -13.39 2.78
N ASN A 254 6.36 -12.42 3.54
CA ASN A 254 7.08 -11.66 4.56
C ASN A 254 7.06 -12.32 5.96
N GLY A 255 6.57 -13.56 6.08
CA GLY A 255 6.52 -14.31 7.33
C GLY A 255 5.48 -13.83 8.33
N VAL A 256 4.46 -13.10 7.87
CA VAL A 256 3.34 -12.65 8.70
C VAL A 256 2.26 -13.73 8.69
N GLU A 257 1.89 -14.23 9.87
CA GLU A 257 0.87 -15.27 10.02
C GLU A 257 -0.41 -14.76 10.69
N ASP A 258 -0.30 -13.77 11.58
CA ASP A 258 -1.45 -13.16 12.26
C ASP A 258 -1.98 -11.97 11.47
N PHE A 259 -2.77 -12.25 10.44
CA PHE A 259 -3.43 -11.23 9.66
C PHE A 259 -4.88 -11.60 9.30
N SER A 260 -5.68 -10.57 9.03
CA SER A 260 -7.04 -10.69 8.50
C SER A 260 -7.20 -9.72 7.33
N ILE A 261 -7.22 -10.24 6.10
CA ILE A 261 -7.45 -9.43 4.90
C ILE A 261 -8.81 -9.79 4.31
N ALA A 262 -9.71 -8.82 4.27
CA ALA A 262 -11.06 -8.98 3.74
C ALA A 262 -11.15 -8.43 2.31
N CYS A 263 -11.89 -9.14 1.45
CA CYS A 263 -12.24 -8.65 0.12
C CYS A 263 -13.60 -7.98 0.16
N GLY A 264 -13.69 -6.72 -0.27
CA GLY A 264 -14.96 -5.99 -0.37
C GLY A 264 -14.83 -4.48 -0.23
N ASP A 265 -15.92 -3.78 -0.54
CA ASP A 265 -16.03 -2.33 -0.48
C ASP A 265 -16.13 -1.85 0.98
N THR A 266 -15.11 -1.18 1.46
CA THR A 266 -15.00 -0.66 2.84
C THR A 266 -16.08 0.36 3.18
N LEU A 267 -16.48 1.19 2.24
CA LEU A 267 -17.52 2.18 2.48
C LEU A 267 -18.90 1.55 2.57
N ARG A 268 -19.18 0.57 1.73
CA ARG A 268 -20.48 -0.09 1.66
C ARG A 268 -20.62 -1.21 2.69
N PHE A 269 -19.57 -2.02 2.85
CA PHE A 269 -19.54 -3.21 3.70
C PHE A 269 -18.23 -3.31 4.48
N PRO A 270 -18.04 -2.50 5.55
CA PRO A 270 -16.86 -2.64 6.39
C PRO A 270 -16.81 -4.05 6.99
N ALA A 271 -15.69 -4.74 6.80
CA ALA A 271 -15.56 -6.13 7.19
C ALA A 271 -15.31 -6.31 8.69
N PHE A 272 -14.64 -5.36 9.31
CA PHE A 272 -14.25 -5.48 10.73
C PHE A 272 -15.24 -4.73 11.60
N VAL A 273 -16.20 -5.50 12.15
CA VAL A 273 -17.30 -4.99 12.96
C VAL A 273 -17.50 -5.85 14.22
N ASP A 274 -17.86 -5.18 15.31
CA ASP A 274 -18.28 -5.78 16.57
C ASP A 274 -19.78 -5.50 16.76
N GLY A 275 -20.62 -6.41 16.29
CA GLY A 275 -22.09 -6.24 16.27
C GLY A 275 -22.50 -5.05 15.42
N SER A 276 -22.99 -3.98 16.03
CA SER A 276 -23.44 -2.75 15.35
C SER A 276 -22.36 -1.65 15.27
N ARG A 277 -21.14 -1.91 15.74
CA ARG A 277 -20.04 -0.92 15.76
C ARG A 277 -18.88 -1.39 14.91
N LEU A 278 -18.09 -0.45 14.44
CA LEU A 278 -16.80 -0.78 13.85
C LEU A 278 -15.84 -1.31 14.93
N ARG A 279 -15.04 -2.29 14.58
CA ARG A 279 -13.84 -2.63 15.35
C ARG A 279 -12.88 -1.43 15.33
N THR A 280 -12.20 -1.20 16.45
CA THR A 280 -11.22 -0.12 16.57
C THR A 280 -9.80 -0.65 16.65
N PHE A 281 -8.85 0.13 16.13
CA PHE A 281 -7.46 -0.22 15.97
C PHE A 281 -6.54 0.83 16.59
N ASP A 282 -5.35 0.41 17.00
CA ASP A 282 -4.36 1.29 17.61
C ASP A 282 -3.68 2.17 16.55
N MET A 283 -3.53 1.64 15.34
CA MET A 283 -2.92 2.37 14.24
C MET A 283 -3.68 2.11 12.93
N VAL A 284 -3.98 3.19 12.20
CA VAL A 284 -4.58 3.11 10.87
C VAL A 284 -3.69 3.86 9.88
N LEU A 285 -3.25 3.15 8.83
CA LEU A 285 -2.58 3.77 7.68
C LEU A 285 -3.50 3.62 6.47
N ALA A 286 -3.54 4.62 5.61
CA ALA A 286 -4.34 4.52 4.41
C ALA A 286 -3.82 5.40 3.28
N ASN A 287 -3.89 4.87 2.07
CA ASN A 287 -3.89 5.61 0.82
C ASN A 287 -5.19 5.29 0.08
N PRO A 288 -6.32 5.89 0.46
CA PRO A 288 -7.60 5.60 -0.18
C PRO A 288 -7.61 6.09 -1.63
N PRO A 289 -8.42 5.49 -2.50
CA PRO A 289 -8.55 5.96 -3.87
C PRO A 289 -9.11 7.39 -3.89
N TYR A 290 -8.46 8.27 -4.69
CA TYR A 290 -8.76 9.70 -4.69
C TYR A 290 -9.99 10.06 -5.52
N SER A 291 -10.85 10.91 -4.95
CA SER A 291 -11.96 11.56 -5.66
C SER A 291 -12.84 10.59 -6.45
N ILE A 292 -13.20 9.45 -5.87
CA ILE A 292 -14.10 8.48 -6.51
C ILE A 292 -15.45 9.14 -6.76
N LYS A 293 -15.94 9.00 -7.99
CA LYS A 293 -17.24 9.54 -8.42
C LYS A 293 -18.38 8.55 -8.23
N GLU A 294 -18.07 7.25 -8.37
CA GLU A 294 -19.05 6.17 -8.26
C GLU A 294 -18.87 5.45 -6.93
N TRP A 295 -19.66 5.85 -5.93
CA TRP A 295 -19.71 5.24 -4.61
C TRP A 295 -21.11 5.36 -4.04
N ASP A 296 -21.47 4.52 -3.09
CA ASP A 296 -22.82 4.46 -2.51
C ASP A 296 -23.03 5.56 -1.46
N ARG A 297 -23.13 6.82 -1.95
CA ARG A 297 -23.36 8.00 -1.13
C ARG A 297 -24.65 7.90 -0.32
N SER A 298 -25.71 7.35 -0.91
CA SER A 298 -27.02 7.26 -0.27
C SER A 298 -27.00 6.34 0.95
N SER A 299 -26.32 5.19 0.86
CA SER A 299 -26.12 4.30 2.00
C SER A 299 -25.27 4.95 3.08
N PHE A 300 -24.25 5.73 2.71
CA PHE A 300 -23.40 6.43 3.67
C PHE A 300 -24.12 7.57 4.39
N GLU A 301 -25.08 8.24 3.75
CA GLU A 301 -25.93 9.26 4.39
C GLU A 301 -26.70 8.69 5.59
N HIS A 302 -27.09 7.41 5.52
CA HIS A 302 -27.80 6.68 6.56
C HIS A 302 -26.91 5.58 7.18
N ASP A 303 -25.65 5.86 7.36
CA ASP A 303 -24.65 4.89 7.80
C ASP A 303 -24.99 4.27 9.16
N LYS A 304 -25.15 2.96 9.16
CA LYS A 304 -25.55 2.21 10.37
C LYS A 304 -24.43 2.02 11.40
N TRP A 305 -23.18 2.28 11.02
CA TRP A 305 -22.01 2.20 11.90
C TRP A 305 -21.59 3.55 12.48
N GLY A 306 -22.38 4.62 12.21
CA GLY A 306 -22.14 5.95 12.78
C GLY A 306 -20.96 6.71 12.18
N ARG A 307 -20.55 6.37 10.95
CA ARG A 307 -19.40 7.02 10.30
C ARG A 307 -19.72 8.40 9.75
N ASN A 308 -20.98 8.74 9.48
CA ASN A 308 -21.40 10.02 8.90
C ASN A 308 -21.47 11.15 9.93
N PHE A 309 -20.44 11.33 10.77
CA PHE A 309 -20.45 12.32 11.86
C PHE A 309 -19.97 13.72 11.42
N LEU A 310 -19.14 13.82 10.40
CA LEU A 310 -18.77 15.11 9.82
C LEU A 310 -19.79 15.62 8.81
N GLY A 311 -20.61 14.73 8.25
CA GLY A 311 -21.57 14.96 7.18
C GLY A 311 -21.28 14.14 5.93
N THR A 312 -22.25 14.09 5.02
CA THR A 312 -22.16 13.29 3.80
C THR A 312 -21.36 14.00 2.72
N PRO A 313 -20.22 13.43 2.28
CA PRO A 313 -19.40 14.03 1.23
C PRO A 313 -20.15 14.17 -0.11
N PRO A 314 -19.71 15.05 -1.00
CA PRO A 314 -20.31 15.20 -2.33
C PRO A 314 -20.17 13.91 -3.15
N GLN A 315 -21.13 13.64 -4.07
CA GLN A 315 -21.14 12.42 -4.90
C GLN A 315 -19.84 12.24 -5.69
N GLY A 316 -19.25 13.31 -6.17
CA GLY A 316 -18.04 13.25 -6.99
C GLY A 316 -16.74 12.99 -6.22
N ARG A 317 -16.79 12.82 -4.89
CA ARG A 317 -15.58 12.75 -4.04
C ARG A 317 -15.84 12.01 -2.73
N ALA A 318 -15.37 10.78 -2.64
CA ALA A 318 -15.50 9.96 -1.44
C ALA A 318 -14.40 10.21 -0.39
N ASP A 319 -13.50 11.19 -0.60
CA ASP A 319 -12.31 11.38 0.24
C ASP A 319 -12.69 11.47 1.74
N TYR A 320 -13.65 12.31 2.09
CA TYR A 320 -14.15 12.45 3.47
C TYR A 320 -14.99 11.26 3.97
N ALA A 321 -15.50 10.39 3.10
CA ALA A 321 -16.14 9.16 3.54
C ALA A 321 -15.09 8.17 4.08
N PHE A 322 -13.98 8.01 3.38
CA PHE A 322 -12.82 7.24 3.86
C PHE A 322 -12.23 7.86 5.13
N PHE A 323 -12.09 9.19 5.15
CA PHE A 323 -11.56 9.87 6.33
C PHE A 323 -12.41 9.59 7.58
N GLN A 324 -13.72 9.71 7.48
CA GLN A 324 -14.67 9.39 8.56
C GLN A 324 -14.62 7.92 8.96
N HIS A 325 -14.50 6.99 8.00
CA HIS A 325 -14.32 5.58 8.30
C HIS A 325 -13.03 5.32 9.10
N ILE A 326 -11.92 5.92 8.70
CA ILE A 326 -10.62 5.80 9.38
C ILE A 326 -10.70 6.34 10.81
N ILE A 327 -11.24 7.53 11.01
CA ILE A 327 -11.40 8.14 12.34
C ILE A 327 -12.31 7.29 13.23
N ALA A 328 -13.41 6.74 12.68
CA ALA A 328 -14.34 5.87 13.41
C ALA A 328 -13.71 4.52 13.77
N SER A 329 -12.69 4.10 13.02
CA SER A 329 -11.93 2.86 13.25
C SER A 329 -10.74 3.04 14.20
N MET A 330 -10.48 4.24 14.72
CA MET A 330 -9.39 4.49 15.67
C MET A 330 -9.83 4.19 17.11
N ASN A 331 -9.00 3.47 17.86
CA ASN A 331 -9.19 3.24 19.30
C ASN A 331 -9.20 4.57 20.07
N ASP A 332 -10.14 4.76 20.98
CA ASP A 332 -10.30 6.04 21.68
C ASP A 332 -9.11 6.41 22.57
N LYS A 333 -8.31 5.44 23.03
CA LYS A 333 -7.18 5.67 23.93
C LYS A 333 -5.84 5.75 23.21
N THR A 334 -5.61 4.82 22.27
CA THR A 334 -4.32 4.62 21.61
C THR A 334 -4.37 5.00 20.12
N GLY A 335 -5.57 5.20 19.57
CA GLY A 335 -5.82 5.34 18.15
C GLY A 335 -5.13 6.54 17.52
N ARG A 336 -4.35 6.25 16.49
CA ARG A 336 -3.70 7.24 15.63
C ARG A 336 -3.75 6.78 14.17
N CYS A 337 -3.74 7.74 13.26
CA CYS A 337 -3.69 7.43 11.84
C CYS A 337 -2.78 8.37 11.06
N ALA A 338 -2.28 7.89 9.93
CA ALA A 338 -1.69 8.69 8.87
C ALA A 338 -2.41 8.36 7.55
N ILE A 339 -2.90 9.38 6.89
CA ILE A 339 -3.69 9.22 5.68
C ILE A 339 -3.08 10.05 4.57
N LEU A 340 -2.88 9.42 3.44
CA LEU A 340 -2.41 10.07 2.24
C LEU A 340 -3.63 10.56 1.45
N PHE A 341 -3.68 11.86 1.17
CA PHE A 341 -4.79 12.47 0.44
C PHE A 341 -4.32 13.45 -0.63
N PRO A 342 -5.15 13.71 -1.66
CA PRO A 342 -4.92 14.81 -2.57
C PRO A 342 -5.03 16.14 -1.83
N HIS A 343 -4.17 17.10 -2.16
CA HIS A 343 -4.08 18.40 -1.48
C HIS A 343 -5.43 19.15 -1.38
N GLY A 344 -6.34 18.88 -2.33
CA GLY A 344 -7.67 19.51 -2.35
C GLY A 344 -8.53 19.30 -1.11
N VAL A 345 -8.37 18.20 -0.36
CA VAL A 345 -9.14 17.95 0.87
C VAL A 345 -8.91 19.03 1.94
N LEU A 346 -7.79 19.75 1.87
CA LEU A 346 -7.38 20.76 2.81
C LEU A 346 -8.12 22.10 2.64
N PHE A 347 -8.71 22.38 1.44
CA PHE A 347 -9.24 23.70 1.14
C PHE A 347 -10.53 23.78 0.32
N ARG A 348 -11.01 22.67 -0.28
CA ARG A 348 -12.22 22.69 -1.13
C ARG A 348 -13.44 23.21 -0.36
N ASP A 349 -14.23 24.09 -0.97
CA ASP A 349 -15.40 24.70 -0.34
C ASP A 349 -16.52 23.68 -0.06
N GLU A 350 -16.70 22.68 -0.93
CA GLU A 350 -17.72 21.63 -0.78
C GLU A 350 -17.56 20.82 0.52
N GLU A 351 -16.35 20.73 1.05
CA GLU A 351 -15.97 19.96 2.25
C GLU A 351 -15.72 20.87 3.47
N LYS A 352 -15.98 22.19 3.35
CA LYS A 352 -15.69 23.17 4.40
C LYS A 352 -16.35 22.82 5.74
N ILE A 353 -17.64 22.48 5.75
CA ILE A 353 -18.37 22.13 6.97
C ILE A 353 -17.77 20.90 7.65
N MET A 354 -17.28 19.93 6.85
CA MET A 354 -16.63 18.74 7.38
C MET A 354 -15.30 19.08 8.05
N ARG A 355 -14.51 19.98 7.43
CA ARG A 355 -13.26 20.49 8.03
C ARG A 355 -13.51 21.25 9.34
N GLU A 356 -14.57 22.09 9.39
CA GLU A 356 -14.97 22.79 10.62
C GLU A 356 -15.19 21.82 11.76
N LYS A 357 -16.03 20.79 11.55
CA LYS A 357 -16.30 19.77 12.56
C LYS A 357 -15.05 18.94 12.92
N LEU A 358 -14.21 18.62 11.94
CA LEU A 358 -12.96 17.89 12.16
C LEU A 358 -12.00 18.68 13.07
N ILE A 359 -11.88 20.00 12.85
CA ILE A 359 -11.06 20.90 13.66
C ILE A 359 -11.62 20.99 15.10
N GLU A 360 -12.95 21.02 15.25
CA GLU A 360 -13.61 21.04 16.56
C GLU A 360 -13.33 19.78 17.40
N MET A 361 -13.09 18.65 16.76
CA MET A 361 -12.77 17.39 17.45
C MET A 361 -11.37 17.39 18.09
N ASP A 362 -10.52 18.32 17.77
CA ASP A 362 -9.11 18.42 18.22
C ASP A 362 -8.29 17.12 18.09
N ILE A 363 -8.53 16.36 17.02
CA ILE A 363 -7.79 15.13 16.73
C ILE A 363 -6.69 15.31 15.67
N LEU A 364 -6.70 16.41 14.93
CA LEU A 364 -5.64 16.74 13.97
C LEU A 364 -4.33 16.99 14.71
N ASP A 365 -3.30 16.18 14.42
CA ASP A 365 -1.98 16.29 15.04
C ASP A 365 -1.00 16.99 14.10
N CYS A 366 -0.86 16.51 12.86
CA CYS A 366 0.07 17.05 11.88
C CYS A 366 -0.53 17.03 10.48
N ILE A 367 -0.19 18.04 9.66
CA ILE A 367 -0.51 18.11 8.23
C ILE A 367 0.79 18.38 7.48
N ILE A 368 1.17 17.47 6.60
CA ILE A 368 2.45 17.49 5.88
C ILE A 368 2.15 17.63 4.39
N GLY A 369 2.58 18.71 3.78
CA GLY A 369 2.60 18.86 2.33
C GLY A 369 3.83 18.19 1.76
N ILE A 370 3.64 17.19 0.88
CA ILE A 370 4.73 16.44 0.26
C ILE A 370 4.89 16.83 -1.21
N GLY A 371 6.10 16.62 -1.73
CA GLY A 371 6.47 17.00 -3.10
C GLY A 371 5.65 16.31 -4.18
N ALA A 372 5.60 16.93 -5.35
CA ALA A 372 4.93 16.36 -6.52
C ALA A 372 5.67 15.11 -7.05
N ASN A 373 4.96 14.28 -7.84
CA ASN A 373 5.49 13.07 -8.49
C ASN A 373 6.01 11.97 -7.52
N LEU A 374 5.59 11.98 -6.26
CA LEU A 374 5.79 10.88 -5.32
C LEU A 374 4.79 9.72 -5.56
N PHE A 375 3.86 9.90 -6.48
CA PHE A 375 2.88 8.89 -6.90
C PHE A 375 3.12 8.51 -8.35
N TYR A 376 3.12 7.23 -8.64
CA TYR A 376 3.24 6.72 -10.00
C TYR A 376 2.13 7.32 -10.88
N ASN A 377 2.53 7.90 -12.01
CA ASN A 377 1.65 8.52 -13.02
C ASN A 377 0.75 9.68 -12.55
N ALA A 378 0.99 10.26 -11.38
CA ALA A 378 0.25 11.42 -10.90
C ALA A 378 1.18 12.59 -10.57
N SER A 379 1.05 13.68 -11.34
CA SER A 379 1.74 14.94 -11.05
C SER A 379 1.08 15.75 -9.91
N MET A 380 0.06 15.16 -9.25
CA MET A 380 -0.68 15.85 -8.19
C MET A 380 0.15 15.97 -6.92
N GLU A 381 0.07 17.15 -6.32
CA GLU A 381 0.53 17.35 -4.95
C GLU A 381 -0.40 16.61 -3.98
N ALA A 382 0.20 15.95 -3.00
CA ALA A 382 -0.52 15.25 -1.96
C ALA A 382 -0.10 15.75 -0.57
N CYS A 383 -0.88 15.36 0.42
CA CYS A 383 -0.59 15.63 1.80
C CYS A 383 -0.75 14.36 2.65
N ILE A 384 0.01 14.30 3.74
CA ILE A 384 -0.23 13.32 4.81
C ILE A 384 -0.95 14.03 5.94
N ILE A 385 -2.12 13.52 6.33
CA ILE A 385 -2.86 13.99 7.49
C ILE A 385 -2.68 12.98 8.62
N VAL A 386 -2.13 13.46 9.74
CA VAL A 386 -1.95 12.67 10.96
C VAL A 386 -2.99 13.06 11.98
N CYS A 387 -3.73 12.07 12.50
CA CYS A 387 -4.69 12.27 13.60
C CYS A 387 -4.34 11.39 14.78
N ARG A 388 -4.69 11.88 15.98
CA ARG A 388 -4.58 11.14 17.25
C ARG A 388 -5.84 11.35 18.09
N LYS A 389 -6.46 10.25 18.56
CA LYS A 389 -7.63 10.33 19.46
C LYS A 389 -7.28 10.96 20.80
N ASN A 390 -6.10 10.65 21.31
CA ASN A 390 -5.62 11.16 22.59
C ASN A 390 -4.31 11.92 22.39
N LYS A 391 -4.42 13.21 22.06
CA LYS A 391 -3.27 14.08 21.87
C LYS A 391 -2.58 14.35 23.22
N PRO A 392 -1.23 14.36 23.27
CA PRO A 392 -0.49 14.85 24.42
C PRO A 392 -0.91 16.29 24.80
N GLU A 393 -0.83 16.65 26.08
CA GLU A 393 -1.34 17.93 26.59
C GLU A 393 -0.76 19.15 25.84
N HIS A 394 0.54 19.13 25.53
CA HIS A 394 1.22 20.21 24.80
C HIS A 394 0.78 20.35 23.34
N ARG A 395 0.05 19.38 22.78
CA ARG A 395 -0.47 19.40 21.39
C ARG A 395 -1.95 19.73 21.32
N LYS A 396 -2.68 19.68 22.44
CA LYS A 396 -4.10 20.01 22.47
C LYS A 396 -4.37 21.42 22.02
N GLY A 397 -5.42 21.62 21.22
CA GLY A 397 -5.79 22.90 20.65
C GLY A 397 -4.82 23.41 19.59
N ARG A 398 -3.89 22.58 19.09
CA ARG A 398 -2.87 22.98 18.11
C ARG A 398 -2.71 21.91 17.02
N VAL A 399 -2.24 22.34 15.83
CA VAL A 399 -1.92 21.47 14.70
C VAL A 399 -0.54 21.89 14.18
N LEU A 400 0.32 20.91 13.90
CA LEU A 400 1.60 21.16 13.25
C LEU A 400 1.43 21.08 11.74
N PHE A 401 1.86 22.11 11.03
CA PHE A 401 1.97 22.13 9.58
C PHE A 401 3.43 21.95 9.17
N ILE A 402 3.70 21.13 8.16
CA ILE A 402 5.06 20.89 7.62
C ILE A 402 5.02 21.08 6.11
N ASP A 403 5.89 21.93 5.59
CA ASP A 403 6.12 22.06 4.15
C ASP A 403 7.33 21.22 3.74
N ALA A 404 7.06 19.98 3.36
CA ALA A 404 8.07 19.05 2.89
C ALA A 404 8.12 18.92 1.35
N LYS A 405 7.57 19.89 0.61
CA LYS A 405 7.53 19.82 -0.87
C LYS A 405 8.91 19.77 -1.51
N ASN A 406 9.93 20.34 -0.85
CA ASN A 406 11.31 20.36 -1.31
C ASN A 406 12.16 19.19 -0.76
N GLU A 407 11.63 18.43 0.20
CA GLU A 407 12.28 17.24 0.78
C GLU A 407 12.03 16.04 -0.13
N VAL A 408 12.65 16.07 -1.31
CA VAL A 408 12.44 15.03 -2.33
C VAL A 408 13.66 14.93 -3.23
N SER A 409 14.08 13.71 -3.53
CA SER A 409 15.06 13.40 -4.57
C SER A 409 14.36 12.85 -5.80
N ARG A 410 15.00 13.01 -6.98
CA ARG A 410 14.45 12.55 -8.25
C ARG A 410 15.45 11.73 -9.04
N LYS A 411 15.02 10.55 -9.48
CA LYS A 411 15.80 9.69 -10.34
C LYS A 411 14.87 9.08 -11.41
N ASP A 412 15.30 9.11 -12.66
CA ASP A 412 14.58 8.51 -13.81
C ASP A 412 13.09 8.87 -13.87
N ASN A 413 12.76 10.16 -13.66
CA ASN A 413 11.40 10.72 -13.57
C ASN A 413 10.53 10.23 -12.39
N VAL A 414 11.07 9.48 -11.45
CA VAL A 414 10.40 9.07 -10.21
C VAL A 414 10.95 9.89 -9.05
N SER A 415 10.06 10.48 -8.26
CA SER A 415 10.42 11.15 -7.02
C SER A 415 10.39 10.17 -5.85
N PHE A 416 11.28 10.34 -4.88
CA PHE A 416 11.35 9.53 -3.67
C PHE A 416 11.94 10.33 -2.51
N LEU A 417 11.74 9.86 -1.29
CA LEU A 417 12.32 10.45 -0.09
C LEU A 417 13.61 9.70 0.25
N GLU A 418 14.69 10.44 0.43
CA GLU A 418 15.91 9.88 1.01
C GLU A 418 15.75 9.68 2.52
N PRO A 419 16.57 8.84 3.18
CA PRO A 419 16.52 8.64 4.62
C PRO A 419 16.60 9.95 5.42
N GLU A 420 17.40 10.92 4.96
CA GLU A 420 17.54 12.24 5.58
C GLU A 420 16.24 13.04 5.51
N HIS A 421 15.49 12.96 4.41
CA HIS A 421 14.19 13.60 4.28
C HIS A 421 13.18 13.00 5.25
N ILE A 422 13.14 11.65 5.32
CA ILE A 422 12.25 10.91 6.24
C ILE A 422 12.58 11.31 7.68
N ASP A 423 13.83 11.27 8.07
CA ASP A 423 14.30 11.61 9.42
C ASP A 423 13.96 13.06 9.80
N LYS A 424 14.17 14.01 8.88
CA LYS A 424 13.86 15.43 9.08
C LYS A 424 12.38 15.65 9.34
N ILE A 425 11.51 15.07 8.51
CA ILE A 425 10.05 15.21 8.63
C ILE A 425 9.54 14.50 9.89
N ALA A 426 9.97 13.26 10.14
CA ALA A 426 9.56 12.49 11.31
C ALA A 426 9.97 13.18 12.62
N LYS A 427 11.20 13.71 12.72
CA LYS A 427 11.67 14.50 13.86
C LYS A 427 10.89 15.78 14.08
N ALA A 428 10.49 16.48 13.02
CA ALA A 428 9.64 17.65 13.15
C ALA A 428 8.27 17.29 13.73
N CYS A 429 7.66 16.17 13.27
CA CYS A 429 6.42 15.64 13.84
C CYS A 429 6.57 15.25 15.30
N GLU A 430 7.70 14.66 15.69
CA GLU A 430 7.97 14.23 17.06
C GLU A 430 8.16 15.42 18.01
N ARG A 431 9.00 16.40 17.64
CA ARG A 431 9.31 17.59 18.43
C ARG A 431 8.12 18.52 18.59
N PHE A 432 7.28 18.61 17.54
CA PHE A 432 6.11 19.50 17.51
C PHE A 432 6.46 20.95 17.80
N GLU A 433 7.43 21.49 17.08
CA GLU A 433 7.99 22.84 17.27
C GLU A 433 8.06 23.60 15.94
N ASP A 434 8.11 24.91 16.02
CA ASP A 434 8.35 25.77 14.87
C ASP A 434 9.76 25.58 14.31
N VAL A 435 9.87 25.42 12.98
CA VAL A 435 11.14 25.41 12.25
C VAL A 435 10.98 26.38 11.08
N ASP A 436 11.89 27.33 10.98
CA ASP A 436 11.83 28.40 9.99
C ASP A 436 11.65 27.84 8.56
N LYS A 437 10.70 28.43 7.80
CA LYS A 437 10.31 28.03 6.43
C LYS A 437 9.95 26.55 6.23
N PHE A 438 9.86 25.74 7.29
CA PHE A 438 9.65 24.29 7.18
C PHE A 438 8.49 23.76 8.03
N ALA A 439 8.37 24.17 9.30
CA ALA A 439 7.34 23.67 10.19
C ALA A 439 6.74 24.78 11.05
N LYS A 440 5.41 24.77 11.28
CA LYS A 440 4.68 25.75 12.04
C LYS A 440 3.61 25.12 12.91
N VAL A 441 3.65 25.40 14.20
CA VAL A 441 2.59 25.04 15.15
C VAL A 441 1.53 26.14 15.14
N VAL A 442 0.31 25.79 14.79
CA VAL A 442 -0.81 26.74 14.63
C VAL A 442 -1.92 26.40 15.61
N SER A 443 -2.47 27.41 16.30
CA SER A 443 -3.62 27.20 17.17
C SER A 443 -4.90 26.93 16.38
N ILE A 444 -5.85 26.22 17.00
CA ILE A 444 -7.19 26.01 16.40
C ILE A 444 -7.89 27.34 16.16
N GLU A 445 -7.69 28.35 17.04
CA GLU A 445 -8.21 29.70 16.91
C GLU A 445 -7.69 30.39 15.63
N ASP A 446 -6.39 30.28 15.35
CA ASP A 446 -5.79 30.83 14.14
C ASP A 446 -6.28 30.11 12.87
N ILE A 447 -6.47 28.78 12.94
CA ILE A 447 -7.05 28.01 11.84
C ILE A 447 -8.48 28.46 11.55
N ARG A 448 -9.29 28.73 12.57
CA ARG A 448 -10.65 29.25 12.42
C ARG A 448 -10.64 30.67 11.83
N ALA A 449 -9.73 31.52 12.28
CA ALA A 449 -9.53 32.87 11.74
C ALA A 449 -9.17 32.84 10.23
N ASN A 450 -8.45 31.82 9.79
CA ASN A 450 -8.12 31.55 8.39
C ASN A 450 -9.18 30.69 7.67
N ARG A 451 -10.48 30.82 8.02
CA ARG A 451 -11.63 30.18 7.34
C ARG A 451 -11.58 28.64 7.37
N ASN A 452 -10.97 28.05 8.37
CA ASN A 452 -10.77 26.60 8.49
C ASN A 452 -10.00 26.00 7.31
N LEU A 453 -9.10 26.75 6.69
CA LEU A 453 -8.19 26.25 5.68
C LEU A 453 -7.07 25.44 6.36
N LEU A 454 -6.77 24.28 5.81
CA LEU A 454 -5.72 23.40 6.27
C LEU A 454 -4.54 23.32 5.29
N SER A 455 -4.51 24.18 4.29
CA SER A 455 -3.41 24.26 3.33
C SER A 455 -2.12 24.72 4.02
N VAL A 456 -1.04 23.98 3.83
CA VAL A 456 0.26 24.25 4.46
C VAL A 456 0.77 25.65 4.13
N GLN A 457 0.64 26.06 2.85
CA GLN A 457 1.06 27.38 2.38
C GLN A 457 0.31 28.55 3.02
N THR A 458 -0.82 28.29 3.71
CA THR A 458 -1.52 29.33 4.48
C THR A 458 -0.72 29.76 5.71
N TYR A 459 0.12 28.86 6.25
CA TYR A 459 0.80 29.03 7.54
C TYR A 459 2.32 29.09 7.42
N ILE A 460 2.88 28.58 6.33
CA ILE A 460 4.32 28.54 6.08
C ILE A 460 4.59 29.24 4.76
N ASP A 461 5.33 30.35 4.83
CA ASP A 461 5.88 31.01 3.65
C ASP A 461 7.26 30.40 3.35
N SER A 462 7.28 29.49 2.40
CA SER A 462 8.51 28.85 1.91
C SER A 462 9.04 29.49 0.63
N SER A 463 8.54 30.69 0.24
CA SER A 463 9.10 31.45 -0.86
C SER A 463 10.53 31.85 -0.50
N ASP A 464 11.46 31.67 -1.42
CA ASP A 464 12.78 32.25 -1.29
C ASP A 464 12.62 33.76 -1.41
N ASP A 465 12.95 34.50 -0.34
CA ASP A 465 12.97 35.99 -0.34
C ASP A 465 13.97 36.57 -1.37
N ASP A 466 14.81 35.71 -1.96
CA ASP A 466 15.75 36.05 -3.04
C ASP A 466 15.19 35.88 -4.47
N ALA A 467 13.92 35.47 -4.63
CA ALA A 467 13.29 35.64 -5.93
C ALA A 467 13.23 37.16 -6.17
N ASP A 468 14.06 37.68 -7.09
CA ASP A 468 14.08 39.04 -7.55
C ASP A 468 12.63 39.53 -7.69
N ILE A 469 12.18 40.36 -6.74
CA ILE A 469 10.91 41.06 -6.85
C ILE A 469 11.13 42.06 -7.98
N VAL A 470 10.95 41.56 -9.20
CA VAL A 470 11.04 42.37 -10.39
C VAL A 470 9.83 43.29 -10.37
N ASP A 471 10.05 44.58 -10.37
CA ASP A 471 8.95 45.52 -10.45
C ASP A 471 8.09 45.27 -11.70
N ILE A 472 6.82 45.65 -11.63
CA ILE A 472 5.84 45.35 -12.70
C ILE A 472 6.31 45.86 -14.07
N PRO A 473 6.91 47.05 -14.23
CA PRO A 473 7.48 47.53 -15.49
C PRO A 473 8.57 46.59 -16.05
N THR A 474 9.49 46.13 -15.21
CA THR A 474 10.59 45.22 -15.61
C THR A 474 10.07 43.84 -15.98
N ALA A 475 9.09 43.32 -15.23
CA ALA A 475 8.41 42.07 -15.55
C ALA A 475 7.64 42.14 -16.88
N LEU A 476 6.93 43.23 -17.13
CA LEU A 476 6.24 43.51 -18.40
C LEU A 476 7.22 43.62 -19.58
N HIS A 477 8.38 44.25 -19.37
CA HIS A 477 9.41 44.36 -20.40
C HIS A 477 9.94 42.97 -20.77
N GLY A 478 10.32 42.12 -19.81
CA GLY A 478 10.81 40.76 -20.03
C GLY A 478 9.75 39.86 -20.68
N TRP A 479 8.47 40.02 -20.30
CA TRP A 479 7.36 39.31 -20.94
C TRP A 479 7.20 39.68 -22.41
N ASN A 480 7.26 41.01 -22.73
CA ASN A 480 7.18 41.52 -24.11
C ASN A 480 8.35 41.03 -24.96
N GLU A 481 9.57 41.01 -24.44
CA GLU A 481 10.75 40.48 -25.15
C GLU A 481 10.59 38.97 -25.44
N SER A 482 10.13 38.19 -24.46
CA SER A 482 9.87 36.78 -24.64
C SER A 482 8.76 36.49 -25.65
N ALA A 483 7.70 37.30 -25.66
CA ALA A 483 6.60 37.19 -26.62
C ALA A 483 7.06 37.52 -28.04
N GLN A 484 7.91 38.55 -28.22
CA GLN A 484 8.50 38.90 -29.51
C GLN A 484 9.44 37.83 -30.04
N ALA A 485 10.29 37.23 -29.16
CA ALA A 485 11.16 36.12 -29.51
C ALA A 485 10.37 34.87 -29.94
N LEU A 486 9.28 34.58 -29.24
CA LEU A 486 8.38 33.46 -29.61
C LEU A 486 7.74 33.68 -30.98
N SER A 487 7.22 34.93 -31.23
CA SER A 487 6.64 35.27 -32.53
C SER A 487 7.65 35.15 -33.68
N ALA A 488 8.87 35.62 -33.49
CA ALA A 488 9.95 35.48 -34.47
C ALA A 488 10.35 34.04 -34.74
N ASN A 489 10.33 33.18 -33.72
CA ASN A 489 10.58 31.76 -33.87
C ASN A 489 9.46 31.03 -34.64
N VAL A 490 8.19 31.38 -34.35
CA VAL A 490 7.02 30.88 -35.07
C VAL A 490 7.05 31.29 -36.54
N ASP A 491 7.39 32.56 -36.83
CA ASP A 491 7.54 33.07 -38.21
C ASP A 491 8.70 32.38 -38.96
N SER A 492 9.77 32.04 -38.26
CA SER A 492 10.89 31.30 -38.84
C SER A 492 10.54 29.85 -39.17
N LEU A 493 9.78 29.22 -38.28
CA LEU A 493 9.25 27.83 -38.50
C LEU A 493 8.23 27.84 -39.67
N SER A 494 7.35 28.83 -39.75
CA SER A 494 6.35 28.87 -40.82
C SER A 494 6.96 29.11 -42.20
N LYS A 495 8.22 29.56 -42.31
CA LYS A 495 8.96 29.69 -43.57
C LYS A 495 9.70 28.42 -43.99
N LEU A 496 9.72 27.43 -43.12
CA LEU A 496 10.36 26.12 -43.41
C LEU A 496 9.34 25.07 -43.92
N PHE A 497 8.07 25.38 -43.86
CA PHE A 497 6.95 24.65 -44.41
C PHE A 497 6.22 25.48 -45.52
#